data_c56b41d7745c3093f5a93d8ae2421a05
#
_entry.id   c56b41d7745c3093f5a93d8ae2421a05
#
_cell.length_a   1.000
_cell.length_b   1.000
_cell.length_c   1.000
_cell.angle_alpha   90.00
_cell.angle_beta   90.00
_cell.angle_gamma   90.00
#
_symmetry.space_group_name_H-M   'P 1'
#
loop_
_entity.id
_entity.type
_entity.pdbx_description
1 polymer ?
#
loop_
_entity_poly.entity_id
_entity_poly.type
_entity_poly.pdbx_seq_one_letter_code
_entity_poly.pdbx_strand_id
1 'polypeptide(L)'
;MKISQKFRLTVTILLGLPAIALAATYDDLISSAKMGDVQELSKLAAKGASLDTTDIAGNTLLMLAARDGHTETVDFLIKNHAKLNARNAAGDTALRLAAFRGHQKIVGLLLAGGAAVNTQGWTPLAYAAFSGHLDIARQLIKAGADLNLASENGTTPLIAASRGGHIDIVQLLIDNKADLGRTVDSGETALDIALRFNNTDIADLIRNAGGKSGKTVSIEIR
;
A
#
# COMPACT_ATOMS: atom_id res chain seq x y z
N MET A 1 24.03 -19.63 24.95
CA MET A 1 23.44 -18.49 24.22
C MET A 1 21.92 -18.73 24.16
N LYS A 2 21.15 -18.08 25.06
CA LYS A 2 19.71 -18.33 25.24
C LYS A 2 18.93 -17.39 24.30
N ILE A 3 18.27 -17.97 23.30
CA ILE A 3 17.33 -17.25 22.41
C ILE A 3 16.03 -17.08 23.22
N SER A 4 15.71 -15.84 23.55
CA SER A 4 14.49 -15.47 24.28
C SER A 4 13.29 -15.52 23.31
N GLN A 5 12.50 -16.57 23.38
CA GLN A 5 11.17 -16.62 22.79
C GLN A 5 10.22 -15.77 23.64
N LYS A 6 9.93 -14.53 23.20
CA LYS A 6 8.78 -13.76 23.66
C LYS A 6 7.80 -13.53 22.52
N PHE A 7 7.19 -14.62 22.03
CA PHE A 7 5.95 -14.54 21.29
C PHE A 7 4.80 -14.64 22.30
N ARG A 8 4.23 -13.52 22.70
CA ARG A 8 2.95 -13.50 23.42
C ARG A 8 1.86 -13.56 22.36
N LEU A 9 1.45 -14.79 22.02
CA LEU A 9 0.18 -15.06 21.37
C LEU A 9 -0.91 -14.66 22.37
N THR A 10 -1.59 -13.55 22.16
CA THR A 10 -2.79 -13.21 22.93
C THR A 10 -3.94 -14.03 22.34
N VAL A 11 -3.94 -15.32 22.66
CA VAL A 11 -5.07 -16.19 22.40
C VAL A 11 -6.07 -15.93 23.50
N THR A 12 -7.16 -15.23 23.20
CA THR A 12 -8.35 -15.25 24.06
C THR A 12 -8.91 -16.66 24.01
N ILE A 13 -8.56 -17.47 25.02
CA ILE A 13 -9.02 -18.87 25.13
C ILE A 13 -10.52 -18.83 25.43
N LEU A 14 -11.32 -19.10 24.41
CA LEU A 14 -12.70 -19.56 24.63
C LEU A 14 -12.60 -20.98 25.21
N LEU A 15 -12.85 -21.10 26.52
CA LEU A 15 -12.85 -22.35 27.25
C LEU A 15 -13.81 -23.37 26.60
N GLY A 16 -13.25 -24.39 25.93
CA GLY A 16 -14.01 -25.56 25.52
C GLY A 16 -13.68 -26.17 24.16
N LEU A 17 -12.89 -25.55 23.28
CA LEU A 17 -12.52 -26.19 22.01
C LEU A 17 -11.15 -26.85 22.11
N PRO A 18 -10.99 -28.11 21.59
CA PRO A 18 -9.69 -28.76 21.53
C PRO A 18 -8.73 -27.96 20.62
N ALA A 19 -7.44 -27.91 20.96
CA ALA A 19 -6.40 -27.16 20.24
C ALA A 19 -6.36 -27.46 18.72
N ILE A 20 -6.74 -28.67 18.32
CA ILE A 20 -6.83 -29.10 16.92
C ILE A 20 -7.96 -28.35 16.18
N ALA A 21 -9.11 -28.13 16.83
CA ALA A 21 -10.23 -27.42 16.21
C ALA A 21 -9.90 -25.90 16.06
N LEU A 22 -9.08 -25.35 16.95
CA LEU A 22 -8.64 -23.95 16.87
C LEU A 22 -7.61 -23.76 15.74
N ALA A 23 -6.69 -24.71 15.56
CA ALA A 23 -5.71 -24.67 14.47
C ALA A 23 -6.39 -24.79 13.09
N ALA A 24 -7.33 -25.73 12.93
CA ALA A 24 -8.12 -25.86 11.70
C ALA A 24 -8.88 -24.58 11.37
N THR A 25 -9.52 -23.95 12.36
CA THR A 25 -10.23 -22.69 12.16
C THR A 25 -9.29 -21.54 11.73
N TYR A 26 -8.07 -21.49 12.25
CA TYR A 26 -7.08 -20.50 11.86
C TYR A 26 -6.67 -20.66 10.39
N ASP A 27 -6.30 -21.87 9.98
CA ASP A 27 -5.89 -22.17 8.61
C ASP A 27 -7.04 -21.95 7.62
N ASP A 28 -8.26 -22.29 8.02
CA ASP A 28 -9.49 -22.07 7.22
C ASP A 28 -9.74 -20.57 7.01
N LEU A 29 -9.59 -19.73 8.04
CA LEU A 29 -9.74 -18.27 7.91
C LEU A 29 -8.73 -17.67 6.93
N ILE A 30 -7.46 -18.01 7.08
CA ILE A 30 -6.39 -17.51 6.21
C ILE A 30 -6.59 -17.99 4.77
N SER A 31 -6.92 -19.27 4.59
CA SER A 31 -7.18 -19.85 3.28
C SER A 31 -8.39 -19.21 2.60
N SER A 32 -9.50 -19.08 3.32
CA SER A 32 -10.73 -18.48 2.79
C SER A 32 -10.51 -17.02 2.38
N ALA A 33 -9.74 -16.25 3.16
CA ALA A 33 -9.41 -14.87 2.79
C ALA A 33 -8.56 -14.78 1.52
N LYS A 34 -7.59 -15.70 1.35
CA LYS A 34 -6.73 -15.79 0.15
C LYS A 34 -7.47 -16.28 -1.08
N MET A 35 -8.48 -17.13 -0.91
CA MET A 35 -9.28 -17.69 -2.00
C MET A 35 -10.53 -16.87 -2.32
N GLY A 36 -10.87 -15.89 -1.49
CA GLY A 36 -12.09 -15.09 -1.66
C GLY A 36 -13.37 -15.80 -1.24
N ASP A 37 -13.27 -16.83 -0.38
CA ASP A 37 -14.42 -17.61 0.06
C ASP A 37 -15.17 -16.88 1.19
N VAL A 38 -16.07 -15.96 0.78
CA VAL A 38 -16.92 -15.20 1.69
C VAL A 38 -17.86 -16.13 2.47
N GLN A 39 -18.33 -17.23 1.86
CA GLN A 39 -19.28 -18.13 2.50
C GLN A 39 -18.64 -18.83 3.68
N GLU A 40 -17.42 -19.34 3.51
CA GLU A 40 -16.72 -20.00 4.59
C GLU A 40 -16.31 -18.99 5.68
N LEU A 41 -15.83 -17.80 5.30
CA LEU A 41 -15.55 -16.71 6.27
C LEU A 41 -16.80 -16.37 7.09
N SER A 42 -17.97 -16.27 6.45
CA SER A 42 -19.23 -16.00 7.14
C SER A 42 -19.62 -17.10 8.12
N LYS A 43 -19.47 -18.38 7.74
CA LYS A 43 -19.71 -19.52 8.63
C LYS A 43 -18.78 -19.53 9.84
N LEU A 44 -17.49 -19.26 9.60
CA LEU A 44 -16.48 -19.21 10.67
C LEU A 44 -16.76 -18.05 11.63
N ALA A 45 -17.09 -16.87 11.09
CA ALA A 45 -17.49 -15.72 11.91
C ALA A 45 -18.73 -16.00 12.75
N ALA A 46 -19.77 -16.66 12.19
CA ALA A 46 -20.95 -17.07 12.91
C ALA A 46 -20.67 -18.07 14.06
N LYS A 47 -19.59 -18.84 13.95
CA LYS A 47 -19.07 -19.72 15.02
C LYS A 47 -18.20 -18.98 16.05
N GLY A 48 -18.04 -17.66 15.92
CA GLY A 48 -17.26 -16.83 16.85
C GLY A 48 -15.79 -16.69 16.48
N ALA A 49 -15.36 -17.08 15.27
CA ALA A 49 -13.99 -16.87 14.81
C ALA A 49 -13.70 -15.36 14.60
N SER A 50 -12.51 -14.91 14.99
CA SER A 50 -12.11 -13.49 14.83
C SER A 50 -11.74 -13.18 13.40
N LEU A 51 -12.39 -12.18 12.81
CA LEU A 51 -12.07 -11.65 11.48
C LEU A 51 -10.82 -10.74 11.48
N ASP A 52 -10.29 -10.41 12.66
CA ASP A 52 -9.01 -9.70 12.82
C ASP A 52 -7.79 -10.67 12.91
N THR A 53 -7.98 -11.95 12.61
CA THR A 53 -6.91 -12.95 12.55
C THR A 53 -5.84 -12.52 11.54
N THR A 54 -4.57 -12.77 11.88
CA THR A 54 -3.42 -12.45 11.01
C THR A 54 -2.62 -13.70 10.69
N ASP A 55 -2.02 -13.72 9.51
CA ASP A 55 -1.02 -14.74 9.18
C ASP A 55 0.32 -14.51 9.92
N ILE A 56 1.30 -15.38 9.70
CA ILE A 56 2.64 -15.30 10.32
C ILE A 56 3.42 -14.03 9.95
N ALA A 57 3.09 -13.38 8.83
CA ALA A 57 3.66 -12.10 8.40
C ALA A 57 2.88 -10.89 8.97
N GLY A 58 1.85 -11.13 9.78
CA GLY A 58 0.99 -10.09 10.34
C GLY A 58 -0.05 -9.55 9.34
N ASN A 59 -0.25 -10.21 8.19
CA ASN A 59 -1.31 -9.79 7.28
C ASN A 59 -2.67 -10.19 7.86
N THR A 60 -3.57 -9.22 8.01
CA THR A 60 -4.97 -9.48 8.36
C THR A 60 -5.72 -10.15 7.20
N LEU A 61 -6.88 -10.77 7.49
CA LEU A 61 -7.75 -11.32 6.44
C LEU A 61 -8.10 -10.25 5.39
N LEU A 62 -8.34 -9.00 5.83
CA LEU A 62 -8.58 -7.87 4.95
C LEU A 62 -7.40 -7.56 4.03
N MET A 63 -6.15 -7.61 4.55
CA MET A 63 -4.95 -7.42 3.75
C MET A 63 -4.77 -8.51 2.70
N LEU A 64 -5.00 -9.76 3.08
CA LEU A 64 -4.92 -10.91 2.18
C LEU A 64 -5.95 -10.78 1.04
N ALA A 65 -7.22 -10.55 1.38
CA ALA A 65 -8.27 -10.35 0.40
C ALA A 65 -8.04 -9.13 -0.50
N ALA A 66 -7.55 -8.02 0.07
CA ALA A 66 -7.25 -6.80 -0.67
C ALA A 66 -6.07 -6.96 -1.63
N ARG A 67 -5.02 -7.69 -1.22
CA ARG A 67 -3.85 -8.00 -2.04
C ARG A 67 -4.22 -8.90 -3.22
N ASP A 68 -5.07 -9.91 -2.98
CA ASP A 68 -5.38 -10.96 -3.94
C ASP A 68 -6.61 -10.61 -4.83
N GLY A 69 -7.25 -9.44 -4.60
CA GLY A 69 -8.27 -8.88 -5.48
C GLY A 69 -9.70 -9.33 -5.19
N HIS A 70 -9.96 -9.91 -4.02
CA HIS A 70 -11.25 -10.47 -3.63
C HIS A 70 -12.22 -9.41 -3.12
N THR A 71 -12.87 -8.70 -4.06
CA THR A 71 -13.72 -7.54 -3.78
C THR A 71 -14.87 -7.85 -2.80
N GLU A 72 -15.55 -8.98 -2.98
CA GLU A 72 -16.68 -9.39 -2.12
C GLU A 72 -16.21 -9.70 -0.70
N THR A 73 -15.05 -10.34 -0.56
CA THR A 73 -14.44 -10.62 0.74
C THR A 73 -14.04 -9.34 1.46
N VAL A 74 -13.46 -8.37 0.73
CA VAL A 74 -13.12 -7.05 1.29
C VAL A 74 -14.38 -6.35 1.78
N ASP A 75 -15.45 -6.31 0.99
CA ASP A 75 -16.72 -5.70 1.37
C ASP A 75 -17.33 -6.38 2.60
N PHE A 76 -17.34 -7.72 2.63
CA PHE A 76 -17.76 -8.50 3.79
C PHE A 76 -16.97 -8.15 5.05
N LEU A 77 -15.63 -8.09 4.96
CA LEU A 77 -14.77 -7.79 6.09
C LEU A 77 -14.95 -6.35 6.60
N ILE A 78 -15.11 -5.38 5.70
CA ILE A 78 -15.42 -3.98 6.07
C ILE A 78 -16.76 -3.89 6.80
N LYS A 79 -17.81 -4.53 6.29
CA LYS A 79 -19.15 -4.58 6.92
C LYS A 79 -19.15 -5.23 8.30
N ASN A 80 -18.20 -6.14 8.53
CA ASN A 80 -18.00 -6.79 9.84
C ASN A 80 -16.89 -6.12 10.67
N HIS A 81 -16.62 -4.83 10.42
CA HIS A 81 -15.76 -3.98 11.24
C HIS A 81 -14.30 -4.44 11.33
N ALA A 82 -13.77 -5.12 10.31
CA ALA A 82 -12.34 -5.43 10.24
C ALA A 82 -11.47 -4.16 10.35
N LYS A 83 -10.32 -4.27 10.99
CA LYS A 83 -9.38 -3.15 11.22
C LYS A 83 -8.75 -2.68 9.91
N LEU A 84 -9.31 -1.59 9.33
CA LEU A 84 -8.88 -1.03 8.04
C LEU A 84 -7.42 -0.58 8.01
N ASN A 85 -6.93 -0.05 9.14
CA ASN A 85 -5.62 0.59 9.24
C ASN A 85 -4.58 -0.28 9.96
N ALA A 86 -4.86 -1.57 10.17
CA ALA A 86 -3.87 -2.51 10.67
C ALA A 86 -2.65 -2.53 9.76
N ARG A 87 -1.47 -2.79 10.34
CA ARG A 87 -0.20 -2.87 9.60
C ARG A 87 0.41 -4.25 9.81
N ASN A 88 0.90 -4.86 8.75
CA ASN A 88 1.67 -6.10 8.82
C ASN A 88 3.13 -5.84 9.26
N ALA A 89 3.95 -6.88 9.31
CA ALA A 89 5.37 -6.77 9.70
C ALA A 89 6.19 -5.86 8.75
N ALA A 90 5.80 -5.73 7.48
CA ALA A 90 6.41 -4.82 6.52
C ALA A 90 5.86 -3.37 6.62
N GLY A 91 4.87 -3.14 7.51
CA GLY A 91 4.21 -1.85 7.66
C GLY A 91 3.12 -1.59 6.63
N ASP A 92 2.73 -2.57 5.81
CA ASP A 92 1.68 -2.41 4.81
C ASP A 92 0.29 -2.43 5.41
N THR A 93 -0.63 -1.69 4.78
CA THR A 93 -2.06 -1.70 5.05
C THR A 93 -2.83 -2.34 3.88
N ALA A 94 -4.09 -2.70 4.09
CA ALA A 94 -4.94 -3.22 3.02
C ALA A 94 -5.02 -2.24 1.82
N LEU A 95 -5.14 -0.93 2.09
CA LEU A 95 -5.18 0.10 1.05
C LEU A 95 -3.88 0.18 0.23
N ARG A 96 -2.72 0.05 0.89
CA ARG A 96 -1.41 0.03 0.20
C ARG A 96 -1.29 -1.18 -0.72
N LEU A 97 -1.63 -2.37 -0.22
CA LEU A 97 -1.57 -3.61 -1.00
C LEU A 97 -2.52 -3.57 -2.20
N ALA A 98 -3.76 -3.09 -2.02
CA ALA A 98 -4.73 -2.92 -3.11
C ALA A 98 -4.24 -1.90 -4.15
N ALA A 99 -3.67 -0.77 -3.71
CA ALA A 99 -3.13 0.26 -4.59
C ALA A 99 -1.94 -0.25 -5.41
N PHE A 100 -1.03 -1.01 -4.77
CA PHE A 100 0.11 -1.63 -5.46
C PHE A 100 -0.32 -2.65 -6.52
N ARG A 101 -1.36 -3.45 -6.22
CA ARG A 101 -1.85 -4.52 -7.10
C ARG A 101 -2.82 -4.03 -8.17
N GLY A 102 -3.25 -2.78 -8.16
CA GLY A 102 -4.16 -2.22 -9.16
C GLY A 102 -5.64 -2.58 -8.94
N HIS A 103 -6.03 -2.96 -7.72
CA HIS A 103 -7.40 -3.36 -7.43
C HIS A 103 -8.30 -2.15 -7.17
N GLN A 104 -8.64 -1.42 -8.23
CA GLN A 104 -9.36 -0.14 -8.19
C GLN A 104 -10.67 -0.19 -7.38
N LYS A 105 -11.49 -1.24 -7.55
CA LYS A 105 -12.75 -1.39 -6.81
C LYS A 105 -12.50 -1.53 -5.31
N ILE A 106 -11.48 -2.30 -4.93
CA ILE A 106 -11.09 -2.51 -3.53
C ILE A 106 -10.56 -1.21 -2.91
N VAL A 107 -9.76 -0.45 -3.64
CA VAL A 107 -9.33 0.89 -3.20
C VAL A 107 -10.54 1.76 -2.91
N GLY A 108 -11.55 1.79 -3.79
CA GLY A 108 -12.79 2.52 -3.57
C GLY A 108 -13.54 2.09 -2.32
N LEU A 109 -13.67 0.78 -2.06
CA LEU A 109 -14.32 0.24 -0.86
C LEU A 109 -13.57 0.61 0.42
N LEU A 110 -12.25 0.47 0.42
CA LEU A 110 -11.41 0.80 1.56
C LEU A 110 -11.47 2.31 1.89
N LEU A 111 -11.42 3.18 0.88
CA LEU A 111 -11.57 4.63 1.05
C LEU A 111 -12.96 5.00 1.59
N ALA A 112 -14.01 4.39 1.06
CA ALA A 112 -15.38 4.61 1.53
C ALA A 112 -15.57 4.10 2.99
N GLY A 113 -14.84 3.07 3.39
CA GLY A 113 -14.80 2.55 4.75
C GLY A 113 -13.98 3.41 5.72
N GLY A 114 -13.27 4.43 5.27
CA GLY A 114 -12.44 5.31 6.11
C GLY A 114 -11.00 4.84 6.30
N ALA A 115 -10.46 4.05 5.37
CA ALA A 115 -9.04 3.69 5.39
C ALA A 115 -8.15 4.94 5.30
N ALA A 116 -7.07 4.97 6.09
CA ALA A 116 -6.13 6.07 6.12
C ALA A 116 -5.36 6.18 4.79
N VAL A 117 -5.50 7.32 4.13
CA VAL A 117 -4.89 7.59 2.83
C VAL A 117 -3.41 7.90 2.96
N ASN A 118 -3.03 8.62 4.02
CA ASN A 118 -1.67 9.08 4.28
C ASN A 118 -1.05 8.24 5.39
N THR A 119 -0.14 7.34 5.02
CA THR A 119 0.56 6.45 5.96
C THR A 119 2.07 6.64 5.81
N GLN A 120 2.83 6.50 6.91
CA GLN A 120 4.29 6.58 6.89
C GLN A 120 4.89 5.49 5.99
N GLY A 121 6.04 5.75 5.40
CA GLY A 121 6.71 4.90 4.43
C GLY A 121 6.15 5.09 3.02
N TRP A 122 6.17 4.06 2.20
CA TRP A 122 5.55 4.12 0.87
C TRP A 122 4.05 4.30 0.98
N THR A 123 3.54 5.44 0.52
CA THR A 123 2.11 5.74 0.59
C THR A 123 1.32 4.93 -0.45
N PRO A 124 -0.01 4.74 -0.27
CA PRO A 124 -0.85 4.15 -1.32
C PRO A 124 -0.70 4.86 -2.66
N LEU A 125 -0.57 6.21 -2.65
CA LEU A 125 -0.35 7.00 -3.86
C LEU A 125 1.03 6.74 -4.49
N ALA A 126 2.09 6.60 -3.70
CA ALA A 126 3.42 6.26 -4.22
C ALA A 126 3.44 4.85 -4.85
N TYR A 127 2.75 3.88 -4.26
CA TYR A 127 2.61 2.54 -4.85
C TYR A 127 1.80 2.55 -6.14
N ALA A 128 0.65 3.25 -6.18
CA ALA A 128 -0.13 3.40 -7.40
C ALA A 128 0.68 4.10 -8.50
N ALA A 129 1.45 5.12 -8.12
CA ALA A 129 2.31 5.89 -9.02
C ALA A 129 3.45 5.05 -9.60
N PHE A 130 4.12 4.25 -8.77
CA PHE A 130 5.20 3.35 -9.21
C PHE A 130 4.70 2.23 -10.13
N SER A 131 3.48 1.73 -9.88
CA SER A 131 2.89 0.60 -10.62
C SER A 131 2.05 1.01 -11.83
N GLY A 132 1.89 2.30 -12.11
CA GLY A 132 1.18 2.80 -13.29
C GLY A 132 -0.35 2.77 -13.18
N HIS A 133 -0.91 2.74 -11.97
CA HIS A 133 -2.34 2.64 -11.76
C HIS A 133 -2.99 4.03 -11.71
N LEU A 134 -3.16 4.67 -12.89
CA LEU A 134 -3.64 6.04 -13.04
C LEU A 134 -4.98 6.30 -12.34
N ASP A 135 -5.97 5.43 -12.54
CA ASP A 135 -7.30 5.62 -11.94
C ASP A 135 -7.28 5.52 -10.42
N ILE A 136 -6.41 4.65 -9.87
CA ILE A 136 -6.18 4.56 -8.42
C ILE A 136 -5.51 5.83 -7.91
N ALA A 137 -4.50 6.34 -8.63
CA ALA A 137 -3.85 7.60 -8.27
C ALA A 137 -4.88 8.76 -8.23
N ARG A 138 -5.78 8.86 -9.22
CA ARG A 138 -6.88 9.84 -9.22
C ARG A 138 -7.82 9.68 -8.01
N GLN A 139 -8.20 8.44 -7.67
CA GLN A 139 -9.05 8.17 -6.52
C GLN A 139 -8.38 8.58 -5.21
N LEU A 140 -7.10 8.25 -5.04
CA LEU A 140 -6.34 8.59 -3.85
C LEU A 140 -6.14 10.11 -3.70
N ILE A 141 -5.82 10.83 -4.78
CA ILE A 141 -5.73 12.30 -4.79
C ILE A 141 -7.07 12.93 -4.40
N LYS A 142 -8.17 12.44 -4.98
CA LYS A 142 -9.52 12.89 -4.62
C LYS A 142 -9.87 12.63 -3.15
N ALA A 143 -9.32 11.56 -2.56
CA ALA A 143 -9.50 11.22 -1.16
C ALA A 143 -8.54 11.98 -0.21
N GLY A 144 -7.74 12.93 -0.71
CA GLY A 144 -6.85 13.75 0.10
C GLY A 144 -5.46 13.13 0.33
N ALA A 145 -4.96 12.33 -0.62
CA ALA A 145 -3.59 11.87 -0.57
C ALA A 145 -2.61 13.06 -0.65
N ASP A 146 -1.65 13.09 0.25
CA ASP A 146 -0.55 14.05 0.21
C ASP A 146 0.40 13.70 -0.94
N LEU A 147 0.50 14.61 -1.91
CA LEU A 147 1.32 14.45 -3.12
C LEU A 147 2.82 14.44 -2.84
N ASN A 148 3.21 14.97 -1.67
CA ASN A 148 4.60 15.20 -1.30
C ASN A 148 5.06 14.36 -0.10
N LEU A 149 4.17 13.50 0.44
CA LEU A 149 4.54 12.61 1.53
C LEU A 149 5.57 11.60 1.03
N ALA A 150 6.76 11.70 1.60
CA ALA A 150 7.91 10.88 1.21
C ALA A 150 8.04 9.64 2.11
N SER A 151 8.57 8.58 1.53
CA SER A 151 9.06 7.42 2.29
C SER A 151 10.36 7.74 3.04
N GLU A 152 10.85 6.79 3.82
CA GLU A 152 12.07 6.95 4.63
C GLU A 152 13.30 7.35 3.79
N ASN A 153 13.39 6.89 2.54
CA ASN A 153 14.47 7.24 1.60
C ASN A 153 14.18 8.47 0.73
N GLY A 154 13.17 9.27 1.08
CA GLY A 154 12.79 10.49 0.35
C GLY A 154 11.92 10.26 -0.88
N THR A 155 11.51 9.03 -1.21
CA THR A 155 10.70 8.77 -2.41
C THR A 155 9.29 9.34 -2.26
N THR A 156 8.95 10.35 -3.07
CA THR A 156 7.59 10.89 -3.22
C THR A 156 6.81 10.15 -4.32
N PRO A 157 5.47 10.32 -4.42
CA PRO A 157 4.69 9.79 -5.54
C PRO A 157 5.22 10.21 -6.92
N LEU A 158 5.69 11.48 -7.07
CA LEU A 158 6.27 11.94 -8.32
C LEU A 158 7.57 11.23 -8.68
N ILE A 159 8.46 11.04 -7.71
CA ILE A 159 9.70 10.28 -7.88
C ILE A 159 9.37 8.81 -8.23
N ALA A 160 8.37 8.22 -7.58
CA ALA A 160 7.93 6.86 -7.84
C ALA A 160 7.39 6.69 -9.27
N ALA A 161 6.52 7.62 -9.74
CA ALA A 161 5.99 7.64 -11.11
C ALA A 161 7.11 7.82 -12.15
N SER A 162 8.05 8.73 -11.88
CA SER A 162 9.19 8.99 -12.76
C SER A 162 10.11 7.78 -12.91
N ARG A 163 10.34 7.04 -11.82
CA ARG A 163 11.08 5.79 -11.82
C ARG A 163 10.35 4.67 -12.57
N GLY A 164 9.03 4.60 -12.41
CA GLY A 164 8.17 3.59 -13.05
C GLY A 164 7.93 3.85 -14.54
N GLY A 165 8.24 5.05 -15.06
CA GLY A 165 8.01 5.39 -16.46
C GLY A 165 6.54 5.74 -16.79
N HIS A 166 5.77 6.20 -15.81
CA HIS A 166 4.32 6.41 -15.95
C HIS A 166 3.99 7.90 -16.19
N ILE A 167 4.14 8.34 -17.45
CA ILE A 167 4.00 9.74 -17.86
C ILE A 167 2.64 10.35 -17.50
N ASP A 168 1.56 9.58 -17.64
CA ASP A 168 0.20 10.07 -17.32
C ASP A 168 0.03 10.38 -15.84
N ILE A 169 0.69 9.60 -14.98
CA ILE A 169 0.68 9.85 -13.52
C ILE A 169 1.58 11.02 -13.18
N VAL A 170 2.74 11.16 -13.84
CA VAL A 170 3.61 12.33 -13.70
C VAL A 170 2.83 13.59 -14.06
N GLN A 171 2.13 13.61 -15.21
CA GLN A 171 1.29 14.72 -15.61
C GLN A 171 0.20 15.01 -14.57
N LEU A 172 -0.52 13.96 -14.11
CA LEU A 172 -1.54 14.11 -13.07
C LEU A 172 -0.99 14.76 -11.80
N LEU A 173 0.20 14.36 -11.34
CA LEU A 173 0.82 14.90 -10.13
C LEU A 173 1.26 16.35 -10.33
N ILE A 174 1.82 16.70 -11.50
CA ILE A 174 2.18 18.08 -11.87
C ILE A 174 0.95 18.97 -11.91
N ASP A 175 -0.14 18.53 -12.52
CA ASP A 175 -1.40 19.28 -12.62
C ASP A 175 -2.01 19.57 -11.24
N ASN A 176 -1.80 18.64 -10.29
CA ASN A 176 -2.22 18.78 -8.89
C ASN A 176 -1.17 19.48 -8.01
N LYS A 177 -0.11 20.08 -8.60
CA LYS A 177 0.91 20.87 -7.90
C LYS A 177 1.81 20.08 -6.95
N ALA A 178 2.16 18.86 -7.30
CA ALA A 178 3.22 18.13 -6.60
C ALA A 178 4.54 18.92 -6.64
N ASP A 179 5.30 18.87 -5.56
CA ASP A 179 6.59 19.53 -5.44
C ASP A 179 7.65 18.80 -6.30
N LEU A 180 8.14 19.49 -7.34
CA LEU A 180 9.12 18.98 -8.29
C LEU A 180 10.55 18.95 -7.72
N GLY A 181 10.79 19.69 -6.63
CA GLY A 181 12.12 19.85 -6.03
C GLY A 181 12.45 18.83 -4.93
N ARG A 182 11.51 17.95 -4.58
CA ARG A 182 11.78 16.91 -3.56
C ARG A 182 12.84 15.94 -4.04
N THR A 183 13.72 15.51 -3.13
CA THR A 183 14.83 14.61 -3.44
C THR A 183 14.77 13.33 -2.62
N VAL A 184 15.32 12.25 -3.18
CA VAL A 184 15.70 11.08 -2.40
C VAL A 184 17.03 11.35 -1.65
N ASP A 185 17.45 10.42 -0.78
CA ASP A 185 18.66 10.55 0.04
C ASP A 185 19.94 10.82 -0.77
N SER A 186 19.98 10.36 -2.03
CA SER A 186 21.11 10.63 -2.95
C SER A 186 21.11 12.05 -3.54
N GLY A 187 20.16 12.91 -3.14
CA GLY A 187 19.98 14.26 -3.65
C GLY A 187 19.34 14.33 -5.04
N GLU A 188 18.86 13.20 -5.58
CA GLU A 188 18.23 13.15 -6.90
C GLU A 188 16.75 13.56 -6.83
N THR A 189 16.34 14.46 -7.73
CA THR A 189 14.93 14.83 -7.95
C THR A 189 14.22 13.84 -8.87
N ALA A 190 12.91 14.02 -9.06
CA ALA A 190 12.12 13.26 -10.04
C ALA A 190 12.70 13.38 -11.46
N LEU A 191 13.24 14.56 -11.83
CA LEU A 191 13.94 14.79 -13.11
C LEU A 191 15.18 13.90 -13.24
N ASP A 192 16.03 13.89 -12.22
CA ASP A 192 17.26 13.08 -12.24
C ASP A 192 16.95 11.58 -12.31
N ILE A 193 15.89 11.15 -11.57
CA ILE A 193 15.41 9.76 -11.59
C ILE A 193 14.89 9.40 -12.99
N ALA A 194 14.10 10.27 -13.64
CA ALA A 194 13.59 10.03 -14.99
C ALA A 194 14.76 9.85 -15.99
N LEU A 195 15.76 10.71 -15.93
CA LEU A 195 16.96 10.61 -16.78
C LEU A 195 17.74 9.33 -16.52
N ARG A 196 17.95 8.96 -15.25
CA ARG A 196 18.67 7.74 -14.86
C ARG A 196 18.00 6.46 -15.36
N PHE A 197 16.67 6.44 -15.41
CA PHE A 197 15.89 5.31 -15.91
C PHE A 197 15.56 5.41 -17.40
N ASN A 198 16.16 6.38 -18.12
CA ASN A 198 15.96 6.62 -19.55
C ASN A 198 14.51 6.96 -19.94
N ASN A 199 13.74 7.53 -19.02
CA ASN A 199 12.39 8.02 -19.24
C ASN A 199 12.46 9.48 -19.75
N THR A 200 12.94 9.68 -20.96
CA THR A 200 13.25 11.01 -21.52
C THR A 200 12.01 11.90 -21.64
N ASP A 201 10.87 11.36 -22.06
CA ASP A 201 9.62 12.11 -22.18
C ASP A 201 9.16 12.66 -20.82
N ILE A 202 9.32 11.86 -19.76
CA ILE A 202 9.03 12.29 -18.40
C ILE A 202 10.02 13.38 -17.95
N ALA A 203 11.29 13.23 -18.26
CA ALA A 203 12.30 14.24 -17.94
C ALA A 203 11.97 15.58 -18.62
N ASP A 204 11.57 15.54 -19.89
CA ASP A 204 11.16 16.75 -20.64
C ASP A 204 9.88 17.36 -20.06
N LEU A 205 8.90 16.53 -19.71
CA LEU A 205 7.67 16.96 -19.07
C LEU A 205 7.96 17.70 -17.75
N ILE A 206 8.78 17.10 -16.87
CA ILE A 206 9.15 17.69 -15.57
C ILE A 206 9.93 18.99 -15.78
N ARG A 207 10.88 19.04 -16.73
CA ARG A 207 11.67 20.23 -17.06
C ARG A 207 10.78 21.38 -17.56
N ASN A 208 9.84 21.08 -18.45
CA ASN A 208 8.89 22.06 -18.97
C ASN A 208 7.96 22.60 -17.87
N ALA A 209 7.68 21.80 -16.84
CA ALA A 209 6.94 22.24 -15.66
C ALA A 209 7.79 23.04 -14.65
N GLY A 210 9.08 23.26 -14.93
CA GLY A 210 10.00 24.03 -14.07
C GLY A 210 10.80 23.18 -13.08
N GLY A 211 10.76 21.85 -13.18
CA GLY A 211 11.58 20.96 -12.39
C GLY A 211 13.07 21.11 -12.71
N LYS A 212 13.91 21.00 -11.69
CA LYS A 212 15.37 21.14 -11.78
C LYS A 212 16.05 19.88 -11.28
N SER A 213 17.30 19.64 -11.76
CA SER A 213 18.18 18.64 -11.18
C SER A 213 18.55 19.01 -9.74
N GLY A 214 18.51 18.03 -8.85
CA GLY A 214 19.00 18.17 -7.48
C GLY A 214 20.51 18.02 -7.38
N LYS A 215 21.15 17.40 -8.38
CA LYS A 215 22.61 17.26 -8.45
C LYS A 215 23.21 18.54 -9.01
N THR A 216 23.97 19.25 -8.19
CA THR A 216 24.82 20.33 -8.67
C THR A 216 25.92 19.72 -9.54
N VAL A 217 25.87 19.94 -10.85
CA VAL A 217 26.99 19.63 -11.74
C VAL A 217 28.09 20.67 -11.44
N SER A 218 29.04 20.31 -10.60
CA SER A 218 30.27 21.09 -10.47
C SER A 218 31.03 20.89 -11.77
N ILE A 219 30.89 21.84 -12.72
CA ILE A 219 31.79 21.90 -13.90
C ILE A 219 33.09 22.43 -13.38
N GLU A 220 34.06 21.57 -13.06
CA GLU A 220 35.45 21.96 -12.95
C GLU A 220 35.93 22.30 -14.36
N ILE A 221 35.96 23.58 -14.69
CA ILE A 221 36.61 24.10 -15.88
C ILE A 221 38.13 23.94 -15.60
N ARG A 222 38.75 22.97 -16.23
CA ARG A 222 40.19 22.81 -16.28
C ARG A 222 40.76 23.66 -17.43
#